data_5403c4f287074b14f09adda8034168fb
#
_entry.id   5403c4f287074b14f09adda8034168fb
#
_cell.length_a   1.000
_cell.length_b   1.000
_cell.length_c   1.000
_cell.angle_alpha   90.00
_cell.angle_beta   90.00
_cell.angle_gamma   90.00
#
_symmetry.space_group_name_H-M   'P 1'
#
loop_
_entity.id
_entity.type
_entity.pdbx_description
1 polymer ?
#
loop_
_entity_poly.entity_id
_entity_poly.type
_entity_poly.pdbx_seq_one_letter_code
_entity_poly.pdbx_strand_id
1 'polypeptide(L)' 'MKTKHPDVQELSKGQLWRLKKRYVLIVALENLCVHFKLMDGPDKTWEKTLTGDIDTLCRYLISRHAQLV' A
#
# COMPACT_ATOMS: atom_id res chain seq x y z
N MET A 1 -5.21 11.23 19.56
CA MET A 1 -4.62 9.92 19.45
C MET A 1 -4.93 9.24 18.13
N LYS A 2 -3.96 8.58 17.59
CA LYS A 2 -4.13 7.95 16.30
C LYS A 2 -4.81 6.59 16.43
N THR A 3 -5.74 6.32 15.57
CA THR A 3 -6.44 5.05 15.52
C THR A 3 -5.76 4.13 14.53
N LYS A 4 -5.48 2.92 14.94
CA LYS A 4 -4.92 1.93 14.05
C LYS A 4 -5.99 0.96 13.62
N HIS A 5 -5.90 0.54 12.37
CA HIS A 5 -6.82 -0.45 11.85
C HIS A 5 -6.30 -1.83 12.18
N PRO A 6 -7.18 -2.75 12.57
CA PRO A 6 -6.74 -4.08 12.97
C PRO A 6 -6.18 -4.90 11.81
N ASP A 7 -6.59 -4.60 10.59
CA ASP A 7 -6.21 -5.41 9.45
C ASP A 7 -5.06 -4.84 8.65
N VAL A 8 -4.70 -3.59 8.90
CA VAL A 8 -3.64 -2.93 8.15
C VAL A 8 -2.70 -2.26 9.12
N GLN A 9 -1.45 -2.65 9.05
CA GLN A 9 -0.43 -2.02 9.86
C GLN A 9 -0.07 -0.67 9.27
N GLU A 10 0.64 0.10 10.06
CA GLU A 10 1.11 1.39 9.61
C GLU A 10 1.99 1.20 8.37
N LEU A 11 1.78 2.03 7.37
CA LEU A 11 2.54 1.92 6.14
C LEU A 11 3.99 2.28 6.36
N SER A 12 4.88 1.59 5.67
CA SER A 12 6.30 1.85 5.73
C SER A 12 6.91 1.60 4.36
N LYS A 13 8.02 2.28 4.12
CA LYS A 13 8.75 2.12 2.89
C LYS A 13 9.19 0.66 2.73
N GLY A 14 9.02 0.13 1.56
CA GLY A 14 9.44 -1.22 1.24
C GLY A 14 8.43 -2.30 1.51
N GLN A 15 7.30 -1.95 2.09
CA GLN A 15 6.26 -2.95 2.34
C GLN A 15 5.64 -3.40 1.03
N LEU A 16 5.32 -4.69 0.98
CA LEU A 16 4.60 -5.25 -0.15
C LEU A 16 3.27 -5.79 0.38
N TRP A 17 2.18 -5.26 -0.15
CA TRP A 17 0.85 -5.66 0.25
C TRP A 17 0.23 -6.51 -0.83
N ARG A 18 -0.32 -7.64 -0.44
CA ARG A 18 -0.96 -8.57 -1.37
C ARG A 18 -2.46 -8.40 -1.33
N LEU A 19 -3.04 -8.14 -2.49
CA LEU A 19 -4.47 -8.09 -2.68
C LEU A 19 -4.89 -9.32 -3.46
N LYS A 20 -6.18 -9.45 -3.72
CA LYS A 20 -6.69 -10.65 -4.34
C LYS A 20 -6.04 -10.93 -5.70
N LYS A 21 -5.87 -9.89 -6.51
CA LYS A 21 -5.36 -10.08 -7.86
C LYS A 21 -4.15 -9.22 -8.18
N ARG A 22 -3.63 -8.52 -7.20
CA ARG A 22 -2.50 -7.64 -7.47
C ARG A 22 -1.75 -7.35 -6.18
N TYR A 23 -0.65 -6.65 -6.34
CA TYR A 23 0.20 -6.27 -5.24
C TYR A 23 0.38 -4.77 -5.23
N VAL A 24 0.63 -4.23 -4.05
CA VAL A 24 0.96 -2.83 -3.88
C VAL A 24 2.30 -2.76 -3.17
N LEU A 25 3.26 -2.10 -3.81
CA LEU A 25 4.57 -1.90 -3.23
C LEU A 25 4.69 -0.46 -2.75
N ILE A 26 4.98 -0.28 -1.49
CA ILE A 26 5.16 1.06 -0.91
C ILE A 26 6.57 1.52 -1.21
N VAL A 27 6.69 2.54 -2.04
CA VAL A 27 7.99 3.03 -2.47
C VAL A 27 8.56 4.04 -1.50
N ALA A 28 7.73 4.99 -1.07
CA ALA A 28 8.19 6.05 -0.18
C ALA A 28 6.99 6.70 0.49
N LEU A 29 7.27 7.37 1.59
CA LEU A 29 6.26 8.11 2.33
C LEU A 29 6.76 9.52 2.56
N GLU A 30 5.88 10.50 2.36
CA GLU A 30 6.20 11.91 2.57
C GLU A 30 5.02 12.58 3.23
N ASN A 31 5.22 13.06 4.45
CA ASN A 31 4.15 13.74 5.16
C ASN A 31 2.86 12.94 5.12
N LEU A 32 1.87 13.42 4.38
CA LEU A 32 0.58 12.74 4.26
C LEU A 32 0.42 11.99 2.94
N CYS A 33 1.47 11.92 2.15
CA CYS A 33 1.42 11.29 0.84
C CYS A 33 2.21 10.00 0.82
N VAL A 34 1.77 9.08 -0.02
CA VAL A 34 2.45 7.82 -0.20
C VAL A 34 2.71 7.60 -1.69
N HIS A 35 3.90 7.14 -2.00
CA HIS A 35 4.27 6.76 -3.36
C HIS A 35 4.28 5.25 -3.42
N PHE A 36 3.57 4.69 -4.38
CA PHE A 36 3.42 3.25 -4.44
C PHE A 36 3.34 2.78 -5.87
N LYS A 37 3.55 1.49 -6.07
CA LYS A 37 3.43 0.86 -7.39
C LYS A 37 2.42 -0.26 -7.31
N LEU A 38 1.60 -0.38 -8.34
CA LEU A 38 0.70 -1.51 -8.49
C LEU A 38 1.40 -2.56 -9.33
N MET A 39 1.26 -3.82 -8.92
CA MET A 39 1.91 -4.92 -9.60
C MET A 39 0.91 -6.04 -9.80
N ASP A 40 1.02 -6.72 -10.94
CA ASP A 40 0.15 -7.87 -11.21
C ASP A 40 0.63 -9.11 -10.49
N GLY A 41 1.86 -9.11 -10.03
CA GLY A 41 2.43 -10.21 -9.29
C GLY A 41 3.70 -9.72 -8.63
N PRO A 42 4.27 -10.54 -7.74
CA PRO A 42 5.45 -10.10 -6.99
C PRO A 42 6.67 -9.84 -7.85
N ASP A 43 6.69 -10.43 -9.06
CA ASP A 43 7.82 -10.27 -9.96
C ASP A 43 7.60 -9.24 -11.03
N LYS A 44 6.40 -8.66 -11.10
CA LYS A 44 6.08 -7.71 -12.15
C LYS A 44 5.87 -6.34 -11.55
N THR A 45 6.77 -5.44 -11.83
CA THR A 45 6.66 -4.08 -11.36
C THR A 45 6.24 -3.16 -12.49
N TRP A 46 5.34 -2.25 -12.17
CA TRP A 46 5.01 -1.20 -13.11
C TRP A 46 6.11 -0.17 -13.04
N GLU A 47 6.41 0.41 -14.19
CA GLU A 47 7.44 1.43 -14.22
C GLU A 47 6.98 2.72 -13.57
N LYS A 48 5.68 2.92 -13.55
CA LYS A 48 5.12 4.17 -13.07
C LYS A 48 4.82 4.10 -11.59
N THR A 49 5.27 5.10 -10.86
CA THR A 49 4.96 5.24 -9.45
C THR A 49 3.76 6.15 -9.30
N LEU A 50 2.80 5.70 -8.52
CA LEU A 50 1.60 6.47 -8.26
C LEU A 50 1.75 7.20 -6.94
N THR A 51 1.04 8.30 -6.79
CA THR A 51 1.05 9.07 -5.58
C THR A 51 -0.37 9.21 -5.06
N GLY A 52 -0.55 9.01 -3.79
CA GLY A 52 -1.86 9.14 -3.19
C GLY A 52 -1.76 9.58 -1.76
N ASP A 53 -2.93 9.72 -1.15
CA ASP A 53 -3.04 10.08 0.25
C ASP A 53 -2.87 8.82 1.09
N ILE A 54 -2.09 8.91 2.16
CA ILE A 54 -1.83 7.75 3.01
C ILE A 54 -3.14 7.18 3.56
N ASP A 55 -4.01 8.04 4.04
CA ASP A 55 -5.27 7.59 4.61
C ASP A 55 -6.14 6.89 3.57
N THR A 56 -6.16 7.44 2.37
CA THR A 56 -6.94 6.86 1.28
C THR A 56 -6.41 5.47 0.93
N LEU A 57 -5.09 5.33 0.84
CA LEU A 57 -4.52 4.04 0.51
C LEU A 57 -4.76 3.03 1.61
N CYS A 58 -4.66 3.45 2.87
CA CYS A 58 -4.96 2.55 3.98
C CYS A 58 -6.39 2.02 3.90
N ARG A 59 -7.34 2.91 3.61
CA ARG A 59 -8.73 2.49 3.48
C ARG A 59 -8.92 1.53 2.34
N TYR A 60 -8.23 1.79 1.24
CA TYR A 60 -8.30 0.90 0.09
C TYR A 60 -7.78 -0.49 0.46
N LEU A 61 -6.63 -0.56 1.13
CA LEU A 61 -6.06 -1.84 1.51
C LEU A 61 -6.98 -2.59 2.47
N ILE A 62 -7.59 -1.88 3.41
CA ILE A 62 -8.52 -2.50 4.34
C ILE A 62 -9.73 -3.05 3.60
N SER A 63 -10.30 -2.26 2.71
CA SER A 63 -11.50 -2.67 1.99
C SER A 63 -11.25 -3.87 1.08
N ARG A 64 -10.00 -4.08 0.68
CA ARG A 64 -9.63 -5.21 -0.17
C ARG A 64 -9.04 -6.36 0.63
N HIS A 65 -9.03 -6.26 1.95
CA HIS A 65 -8.47 -7.29 2.81
C HIS A 65 -7.02 -7.60 2.45
N ALA A 66 -6.25 -6.57 2.19
CA ALA A 66 -4.85 -6.72 1.82
C ALA A 66 -4.06 -7.31 2.97
N GLN A 67 -3.06 -8.09 2.64
CA GLN A 67 -2.20 -8.73 3.63
C GLN A 67 -0.76 -8.32 3.37
N LEU A 68 -0.06 -8.04 4.44
CA LEU A 68 1.36 -7.71 4.35
C LEU A 68 2.15 -8.98 4.07
N VAL A 69 2.97 -8.90 3.05
CA VAL A 69 3.79 -10.05 2.63
C VAL A 69 5.06 -10.14 3.44
#